data_cef32962cde88d6a57309c3e8fe6496f
#
_entry.id   cef32962cde88d6a57309c3e8fe6496f
#
_cell.length_a   1.000
_cell.length_b   1.000
_cell.length_c   1.000
_cell.angle_alpha   90.00
_cell.angle_beta   90.00
_cell.angle_gamma   90.00
#
_symmetry.space_group_name_H-M   'P 1'
#
loop_
_entity.id
_entity.type
_entity.pdbx_description
1 polymer ?
#
loop_
_entity_poly.entity_id
_entity_poly.type
_entity_poly.pdbx_seq_one_letter_code
_entity_poly.pdbx_strand_id
1 'polypeptide(L)'
;MDEQLFRQEMNGVVPLKTEPKADSKTHRTPARKRSLEFGVTSSAETFLPSTDDQMHSDTDDGSSHRKHGVQKRIMQKLKRGHFPVGDQLDLHHMTTQAGHMALLEFIADAQHRKLECVRIIHGKGLRSESGPRLRLMTRQFMRDHPQVQAFTACKPADGGSGAMDVLLKST
;
A
#
# COMPACT_ATOMS: atom_id res chain seq x y z
N MET A 1 -9.08 -47.04 -18.39
CA MET A 1 -9.35 -47.26 -19.84
C MET A 1 -9.19 -45.98 -20.65
N ASP A 2 -8.53 -44.93 -20.14
CA ASP A 2 -8.56 -43.60 -20.74
C ASP A 2 -7.21 -43.04 -21.23
N GLU A 3 -6.10 -43.70 -20.88
CA GLU A 3 -4.75 -43.22 -21.26
C GLU A 3 -4.40 -43.51 -22.72
N GLN A 4 -4.98 -44.52 -23.30
CA GLN A 4 -4.75 -44.87 -24.72
C GLN A 4 -5.56 -43.93 -25.64
N LEU A 5 -6.75 -43.53 -25.29
CA LEU A 5 -7.56 -42.57 -26.01
C LEU A 5 -6.91 -41.17 -26.02
N PHE A 6 -6.34 -40.76 -24.90
CA PHE A 6 -5.64 -39.47 -24.79
C PHE A 6 -4.40 -39.43 -25.71
N ARG A 7 -3.61 -40.52 -25.78
CA ARG A 7 -2.46 -40.58 -26.68
C ARG A 7 -2.83 -40.58 -28.15
N GLN A 8 -4.01 -41.10 -28.50
CA GLN A 8 -4.50 -41.14 -29.87
C GLN A 8 -4.99 -39.77 -30.36
N GLU A 9 -5.64 -38.98 -29.49
CA GLU A 9 -6.09 -37.65 -29.79
C GLU A 9 -4.94 -36.61 -29.83
N MET A 10 -3.84 -36.87 -29.12
CA MET A 10 -2.66 -35.99 -29.10
C MET A 10 -1.72 -36.20 -30.28
N ASN A 11 -1.96 -37.14 -31.17
CA ASN A 11 -1.09 -37.48 -32.31
C ASN A 11 -1.18 -36.52 -33.51
N GLY A 12 -1.65 -35.31 -33.31
CA GLY A 12 -1.70 -34.24 -34.33
C GLY A 12 -1.45 -32.85 -33.78
N VAL A 13 -1.13 -32.74 -32.48
CA VAL A 13 -0.97 -31.43 -31.83
C VAL A 13 0.48 -30.96 -32.00
N VAL A 14 0.67 -29.94 -32.87
CA VAL A 14 1.94 -29.24 -33.01
C VAL A 14 2.08 -28.25 -31.84
N PRO A 15 3.10 -28.41 -30.95
CA PRO A 15 3.30 -27.47 -29.87
C PRO A 15 3.58 -26.07 -30.43
N LEU A 16 2.82 -25.07 -29.96
CA LEU A 16 3.06 -23.66 -30.28
C LEU A 16 4.47 -23.29 -29.82
N LYS A 17 5.34 -22.88 -30.76
CA LYS A 17 6.61 -22.23 -30.44
C LYS A 17 6.31 -20.91 -29.73
N THR A 18 6.31 -20.90 -28.41
CA THR A 18 6.37 -19.69 -27.62
C THR A 18 7.76 -19.11 -27.76
N GLU A 19 7.89 -17.99 -28.43
CA GLU A 19 9.12 -17.19 -28.37
C GLU A 19 9.39 -16.81 -26.91
N PRO A 20 10.63 -16.87 -26.45
CA PRO A 20 10.95 -16.51 -25.08
C PRO A 20 10.64 -15.03 -24.89
N LYS A 21 9.60 -14.73 -24.08
CA LYS A 21 9.36 -13.38 -23.59
C LYS A 21 10.63 -12.89 -22.94
N ALA A 22 11.18 -11.78 -23.45
CA ALA A 22 12.32 -11.12 -22.86
C ALA A 22 12.01 -10.87 -21.38
N ASP A 23 12.75 -11.54 -20.50
CA ASP A 23 12.72 -11.33 -19.05
C ASP A 23 13.17 -9.90 -18.75
N SER A 24 12.22 -8.99 -18.61
CA SER A 24 12.50 -7.74 -17.89
C SER A 24 12.67 -8.08 -16.42
N LYS A 25 13.85 -8.55 -16.05
CA LYS A 25 14.27 -8.69 -14.64
C LYS A 25 14.40 -7.29 -14.04
N THR A 26 13.27 -6.68 -13.70
CA THR A 26 13.30 -5.68 -12.65
C THR A 26 13.57 -6.45 -11.36
N HIS A 27 14.78 -6.33 -10.85
CA HIS A 27 15.18 -6.82 -9.54
C HIS A 27 14.35 -6.05 -8.48
N ARG A 28 13.12 -6.54 -8.24
CA ARG A 28 12.33 -6.12 -7.09
C ARG A 28 12.88 -6.89 -5.90
N THR A 29 13.68 -6.24 -5.09
CA THR A 29 13.96 -6.73 -3.74
C THR A 29 12.61 -6.89 -3.03
N PRO A 30 12.28 -8.08 -2.50
CA PRO A 30 11.00 -8.26 -1.83
C PRO A 30 10.95 -7.36 -0.60
N ALA A 31 9.93 -6.50 -0.53
CA ALA A 31 9.68 -5.68 0.64
C ALA A 31 9.43 -6.60 1.85
N ARG A 32 10.13 -6.34 2.96
CA ARG A 32 10.00 -7.11 4.19
C ARG A 32 8.63 -6.84 4.81
N LYS A 33 7.81 -7.87 4.98
CA LYS A 33 6.55 -7.75 5.72
C LYS A 33 6.85 -7.61 7.21
N ARG A 34 6.41 -6.52 7.82
CA ARG A 34 6.38 -6.36 9.28
C ARG A 34 4.95 -6.55 9.77
N SER A 35 4.76 -7.56 10.57
CA SER A 35 3.57 -7.72 11.41
C SER A 35 4.00 -7.43 12.83
N LEU A 36 3.45 -6.38 13.43
CA LEU A 36 3.67 -6.06 14.83
C LEU A 36 2.51 -6.66 15.63
N GLU A 37 2.81 -7.66 16.46
CA GLU A 37 1.86 -8.19 17.42
C GLU A 37 1.89 -7.29 18.66
N PHE A 38 0.87 -6.45 18.81
CA PHE A 38 0.68 -5.63 19.99
C PHE A 38 -0.39 -6.24 20.89
N GLY A 39 -0.02 -6.47 22.15
CA GLY A 39 -0.93 -6.86 23.22
C GLY A 39 -1.97 -5.76 23.47
N VAL A 40 -3.24 -6.16 23.54
CA VAL A 40 -4.39 -5.29 23.70
C VAL A 40 -4.47 -4.75 25.12
N THR A 41 -4.33 -3.44 25.32
CA THR A 41 -4.89 -2.73 26.46
C THR A 41 -5.91 -1.70 25.99
N SER A 42 -7.13 -1.87 26.46
CA SER A 42 -8.29 -1.05 26.11
C SER A 42 -8.24 0.31 26.82
N SER A 43 -8.19 1.39 26.07
CA SER A 43 -8.65 2.70 26.52
C SER A 43 -9.13 3.48 25.31
N ALA A 44 -10.42 3.77 25.26
CA ALA A 44 -11.05 4.53 24.20
C ALA A 44 -10.79 6.02 24.42
N GLU A 45 -9.87 6.61 23.69
CA GLU A 45 -9.83 8.06 23.51
C GLU A 45 -10.29 8.40 22.08
N THR A 46 -11.35 9.21 22.06
CA THR A 46 -11.99 9.71 20.84
C THR A 46 -11.04 10.67 20.15
N PHE A 47 -10.40 10.24 19.07
CA PHE A 47 -9.64 11.10 18.18
C PHE A 47 -10.63 11.88 17.32
N LEU A 48 -10.85 13.16 17.67
CA LEU A 48 -11.60 14.10 16.83
C LEU A 48 -10.68 14.64 15.72
N PRO A 49 -11.08 14.57 14.45
CA PRO A 49 -10.28 15.14 13.37
C PRO A 49 -10.30 16.67 13.48
N SER A 50 -9.12 17.29 13.48
CA SER A 50 -8.96 18.73 13.38
C SER A 50 -9.50 19.19 12.02
N THR A 51 -10.53 20.02 12.05
CA THR A 51 -11.14 20.66 10.88
C THR A 51 -10.34 21.91 10.53
N ASP A 52 -9.18 21.79 9.92
CA ASP A 52 -8.62 22.89 9.14
C ASP A 52 -7.43 22.39 8.30
N ASP A 53 -7.72 21.82 7.16
CA ASP A 53 -6.84 21.83 5.99
C ASP A 53 -7.60 21.29 4.76
N GLN A 54 -8.39 22.17 4.15
CA GLN A 54 -8.93 21.95 2.80
C GLN A 54 -7.78 22.10 1.82
N MET A 55 -6.95 21.07 1.62
CA MET A 55 -5.90 21.18 0.60
C MET A 55 -5.66 19.88 -0.17
N HIS A 56 -6.12 19.92 -1.40
CA HIS A 56 -5.61 19.14 -2.53
C HIS A 56 -5.62 17.60 -2.39
N SER A 57 -6.80 17.03 -2.13
CA SER A 57 -7.06 15.65 -2.52
C SER A 57 -7.15 15.61 -4.04
N ASP A 58 -6.21 14.95 -4.72
CA ASP A 58 -6.25 14.76 -6.18
C ASP A 58 -7.40 13.85 -6.63
N THR A 59 -8.16 13.30 -5.68
CA THR A 59 -9.38 12.51 -5.88
C THR A 59 -10.37 12.83 -4.79
N ASP A 60 -11.61 12.98 -5.16
CA ASP A 60 -12.75 13.36 -4.31
C ASP A 60 -13.03 12.35 -3.18
N ASP A 61 -12.52 11.11 -3.30
CA ASP A 61 -12.67 10.03 -2.33
C ASP A 61 -11.55 9.95 -1.28
N GLY A 62 -10.60 10.89 -1.30
CA GLY A 62 -9.43 10.91 -0.41
C GLY A 62 -8.48 9.72 -0.60
N SER A 63 -8.55 9.00 -1.71
CA SER A 63 -7.68 7.86 -2.01
C SER A 63 -6.26 8.28 -2.34
N SER A 64 -6.04 9.53 -2.67
CA SER A 64 -4.73 10.11 -2.95
C SER A 64 -4.61 11.53 -2.41
N HIS A 65 -3.41 11.89 -2.01
CA HIS A 65 -3.10 13.22 -1.49
C HIS A 65 -1.64 13.58 -1.81
N ARG A 66 -1.40 14.86 -2.05
CA ARG A 66 -0.05 15.41 -2.16
C ARG A 66 0.04 16.71 -1.39
N LYS A 67 1.13 16.93 -0.67
CA LYS A 67 1.38 18.19 0.03
C LYS A 67 1.67 19.32 -0.94
N HIS A 68 1.45 20.53 -0.47
CA HIS A 68 1.83 21.74 -1.18
C HIS A 68 3.33 21.68 -1.55
N GLY A 69 3.69 22.13 -2.75
CA GLY A 69 5.05 22.07 -3.28
C GLY A 69 5.41 20.76 -3.99
N VAL A 70 4.69 19.67 -3.78
CA VAL A 70 4.91 18.43 -4.52
C VAL A 70 4.32 18.56 -5.92
N GLN A 71 5.15 18.36 -6.95
CA GLN A 71 4.73 18.53 -8.35
C GLN A 71 3.76 17.43 -8.79
N LYS A 72 2.79 17.77 -9.64
CA LYS A 72 1.83 16.80 -10.22
C LYS A 72 2.51 15.61 -10.89
N ARG A 73 3.66 15.84 -11.55
CA ARG A 73 4.46 14.76 -12.20
C ARG A 73 4.95 13.70 -11.20
N ILE A 74 5.32 14.11 -9.97
CA ILE A 74 5.73 13.19 -8.90
C ILE A 74 4.55 12.31 -8.49
N MET A 75 3.38 12.93 -8.27
CA MET A 75 2.15 12.18 -7.97
C MET A 75 1.78 11.19 -9.09
N GLN A 76 1.93 11.57 -10.36
CA GLN A 76 1.69 10.67 -11.49
C GLN A 76 2.67 9.49 -11.51
N LYS A 77 3.96 9.74 -11.20
CA LYS A 77 4.95 8.67 -11.05
C LYS A 77 4.58 7.72 -9.92
N LEU A 78 4.13 8.25 -8.76
CA LEU A 78 3.69 7.44 -7.63
C LEU A 78 2.49 6.56 -8.02
N LYS A 79 1.45 7.14 -8.63
CA LYS A 79 0.28 6.39 -9.15
C LYS A 79 0.64 5.28 -10.15
N ARG A 80 1.68 5.50 -10.95
CA ARG A 80 2.19 4.50 -11.91
C ARG A 80 3.09 3.44 -11.27
N GLY A 81 3.49 3.61 -9.99
CA GLY A 81 4.39 2.69 -9.28
C GLY A 81 5.85 2.79 -9.73
N HIS A 82 6.30 3.99 -10.13
CA HIS A 82 7.69 4.22 -10.54
C HIS A 82 8.67 4.30 -9.35
N PHE A 83 8.15 4.44 -8.14
CA PHE A 83 8.97 4.42 -6.93
C PHE A 83 9.03 2.99 -6.38
N PRO A 84 10.22 2.41 -6.21
CA PRO A 84 10.35 1.09 -5.60
C PRO A 84 9.90 1.15 -4.14
N VAL A 85 9.04 0.21 -3.76
CA VAL A 85 8.58 0.08 -2.37
C VAL A 85 9.72 -0.56 -1.56
N GLY A 86 10.33 0.20 -0.66
CA GLY A 86 11.46 -0.25 0.15
C GLY A 86 11.04 -1.12 1.33
N ASP A 87 9.85 -0.86 1.90
CA ASP A 87 9.30 -1.65 3.01
C ASP A 87 7.77 -1.56 3.03
N GLN A 88 7.11 -2.46 3.78
CA GLN A 88 5.66 -2.42 3.94
C GLN A 88 5.22 -2.74 5.36
N LEU A 89 4.20 -2.02 5.83
CA LEU A 89 3.54 -2.23 7.11
C LEU A 89 2.14 -2.77 6.88
N ASP A 90 1.81 -3.85 7.57
CA ASP A 90 0.47 -4.42 7.56
C ASP A 90 -0.26 -4.11 8.87
N LEU A 91 -1.36 -3.37 8.75
CA LEU A 91 -2.20 -2.92 9.86
C LEU A 91 -3.52 -3.70 9.95
N HIS A 92 -3.80 -4.60 8.99
CA HIS A 92 -5.08 -5.29 8.98
C HIS A 92 -5.30 -6.06 10.30
N HIS A 93 -6.52 -6.05 10.80
CA HIS A 93 -6.90 -6.58 12.12
C HIS A 93 -6.36 -5.82 13.35
N MET A 94 -5.61 -4.72 13.17
CA MET A 94 -5.23 -3.89 14.30
C MET A 94 -6.36 -2.96 14.76
N THR A 95 -6.32 -2.56 16.03
CA THR A 95 -7.12 -1.44 16.52
C THR A 95 -6.58 -0.12 15.96
N THR A 96 -7.38 0.94 15.93
CA THR A 96 -6.93 2.26 15.48
C THR A 96 -5.75 2.79 16.31
N GLN A 97 -5.77 2.55 17.62
CA GLN A 97 -4.70 2.97 18.51
C GLN A 97 -3.39 2.21 18.25
N ALA A 98 -3.45 0.87 18.17
CA ALA A 98 -2.28 0.06 17.84
C ALA A 98 -1.73 0.40 16.45
N GLY A 99 -2.62 0.60 15.45
CA GLY A 99 -2.23 1.03 14.11
C GLY A 99 -1.56 2.40 14.08
N HIS A 100 -2.03 3.36 14.88
CA HIS A 100 -1.41 4.68 14.99
C HIS A 100 0.02 4.60 15.55
N MET A 101 0.24 3.82 16.62
CA MET A 101 1.57 3.61 17.19
C MET A 101 2.51 2.90 16.20
N ALA A 102 2.02 1.85 15.53
CA ALA A 102 2.78 1.15 14.51
C ALA A 102 3.19 2.06 13.33
N LEU A 103 2.32 2.99 12.93
CA LEU A 103 2.62 3.97 11.89
C LEU A 103 3.73 4.93 12.30
N LEU A 104 3.69 5.45 13.53
CA LEU A 104 4.74 6.35 14.04
C LEU A 104 6.11 5.67 14.01
N GLU A 105 6.20 4.46 14.56
CA GLU A 105 7.43 3.69 14.59
C GLU A 105 7.93 3.33 13.18
N PHE A 106 7.02 2.88 12.32
CA PHE A 106 7.35 2.49 10.96
C PHE A 106 7.89 3.65 10.11
N ILE A 107 7.26 4.84 10.18
CA ILE A 107 7.72 6.01 9.45
C ILE A 107 9.06 6.50 9.97
N ALA A 108 9.29 6.47 11.30
CA ALA A 108 10.58 6.82 11.89
C ALA A 108 11.70 5.88 11.42
N ASP A 109 11.45 4.55 11.41
CA ASP A 109 12.41 3.58 10.90
C ASP A 109 12.67 3.74 9.38
N ALA A 110 11.62 3.96 8.60
CA ALA A 110 11.74 4.20 7.16
C ALA A 110 12.61 5.43 6.85
N GLN A 111 12.48 6.50 7.64
CA GLN A 111 13.31 7.69 7.56
C GLN A 111 14.79 7.39 7.91
N HIS A 112 15.01 6.68 9.00
CA HIS A 112 16.36 6.24 9.41
C HIS A 112 17.07 5.44 8.31
N ARG A 113 16.31 4.59 7.63
CA ARG A 113 16.80 3.77 6.51
C ARG A 113 16.80 4.50 5.17
N LYS A 114 16.41 5.78 5.14
CA LYS A 114 16.34 6.63 3.94
C LYS A 114 15.48 6.00 2.83
N LEU A 115 14.37 5.38 3.20
CA LEU A 115 13.45 4.83 2.23
C LEU A 115 12.64 5.95 1.57
N GLU A 116 12.59 5.94 0.25
CA GLU A 116 11.88 6.94 -0.53
C GLU A 116 10.38 6.64 -0.63
N CYS A 117 10.02 5.36 -0.73
CA CYS A 117 8.63 4.92 -0.85
C CYS A 117 8.37 3.70 0.02
N VAL A 118 7.26 3.72 0.74
CA VAL A 118 6.80 2.61 1.58
C VAL A 118 5.34 2.29 1.29
N ARG A 119 4.92 1.07 1.62
CA ARG A 119 3.53 0.61 1.44
C ARG A 119 2.87 0.35 2.79
N ILE A 120 1.61 0.78 2.92
CA ILE A 120 0.81 0.54 4.12
C ILE A 120 -0.46 -0.21 3.72
N ILE A 121 -0.69 -1.35 4.36
CA ILE A 121 -1.86 -2.20 4.15
C ILE A 121 -2.79 -2.01 5.34
N HIS A 122 -3.88 -1.25 5.15
CA HIS A 122 -4.86 -0.96 6.21
C HIS A 122 -6.15 -1.77 6.08
N GLY A 123 -6.26 -2.56 5.01
CA GLY A 123 -7.47 -3.29 4.69
C GLY A 123 -8.58 -2.42 4.08
N LYS A 124 -9.55 -3.06 3.45
CA LYS A 124 -10.69 -2.37 2.82
C LYS A 124 -11.75 -1.93 3.82
N GLY A 125 -11.79 -2.54 5.00
CA GLY A 125 -12.79 -2.25 6.04
C GLY A 125 -14.19 -2.79 5.76
N LEU A 126 -14.37 -3.71 4.79
CA LEU A 126 -15.67 -4.22 4.37
C LEU A 126 -16.35 -5.11 5.43
N ARG A 127 -15.58 -5.69 6.35
CA ARG A 127 -16.07 -6.60 7.41
C ARG A 127 -16.09 -5.94 8.78
N SER A 128 -15.82 -4.64 8.88
CA SER A 128 -15.82 -3.92 10.15
C SER A 128 -17.21 -3.36 10.42
N GLU A 129 -17.85 -3.76 11.52
CA GLU A 129 -19.16 -3.24 11.96
C GLU A 129 -19.16 -1.72 12.14
N SER A 130 -18.03 -1.16 12.52
CA SER A 130 -17.85 0.28 12.71
C SER A 130 -17.30 1.02 11.49
N GLY A 131 -17.32 0.39 10.32
CA GLY A 131 -16.82 0.97 9.06
C GLY A 131 -15.29 1.00 8.94
N PRO A 132 -14.74 1.69 7.94
CA PRO A 132 -13.31 1.65 7.59
C PRO A 132 -12.44 2.56 8.48
N ARG A 133 -12.61 2.49 9.82
CA ARG A 133 -11.93 3.39 10.77
C ARG A 133 -10.42 3.41 10.62
N LEU A 134 -9.81 2.23 10.47
CA LEU A 134 -8.36 2.10 10.33
C LEU A 134 -7.87 2.79 9.05
N ARG A 135 -8.59 2.64 7.94
CA ARG A 135 -8.29 3.34 6.68
C ARG A 135 -8.38 4.86 6.82
N LEU A 136 -9.43 5.36 7.49
CA LEU A 136 -9.61 6.81 7.70
C LEU A 136 -8.50 7.37 8.60
N MET A 137 -8.19 6.70 9.71
CA MET A 137 -7.09 7.07 10.61
C MET A 137 -5.75 7.09 9.87
N THR A 138 -5.44 6.05 9.10
CA THR A 138 -4.19 5.97 8.32
C THR A 138 -4.07 7.12 7.33
N ARG A 139 -5.16 7.44 6.60
CA ARG A 139 -5.16 8.56 5.64
C ARG A 139 -4.95 9.89 6.32
N GLN A 140 -5.61 10.13 7.46
CA GLN A 140 -5.45 11.34 8.24
C GLN A 140 -4.01 11.47 8.75
N PHE A 141 -3.48 10.39 9.37
CA PHE A 141 -2.10 10.34 9.82
C PHE A 141 -1.11 10.69 8.70
N MET A 142 -1.28 10.14 7.49
CA MET A 142 -0.39 10.43 6.37
C MET A 142 -0.51 11.85 5.84
N ARG A 143 -1.68 12.48 5.93
CA ARG A 143 -1.84 13.90 5.58
C ARG A 143 -1.07 14.80 6.53
N ASP A 144 -1.16 14.51 7.83
CA ASP A 144 -0.62 15.38 8.89
C ASP A 144 0.87 15.17 9.10
N HIS A 145 1.38 13.95 8.81
CA HIS A 145 2.76 13.61 9.14
C HIS A 145 3.77 14.41 8.33
N PRO A 146 4.73 15.13 8.97
CA PRO A 146 5.61 16.09 8.30
C PRO A 146 6.55 15.46 7.25
N GLN A 147 6.91 14.19 7.41
CA GLN A 147 7.82 13.48 6.51
C GLN A 147 7.13 12.88 5.28
N VAL A 148 5.80 12.86 5.23
CA VAL A 148 5.06 12.37 4.07
C VAL A 148 4.96 13.50 3.04
N GLN A 149 5.29 13.21 1.79
CA GLN A 149 5.14 14.12 0.65
C GLN A 149 3.81 13.91 -0.09
N ALA A 150 3.51 12.65 -0.36
CA ALA A 150 2.31 12.26 -1.09
C ALA A 150 1.95 10.81 -0.78
N PHE A 151 0.70 10.44 -0.98
CA PHE A 151 0.28 9.06 -0.99
C PHE A 151 -0.80 8.79 -2.03
N THR A 152 -0.94 7.55 -2.44
CA THR A 152 -2.00 7.10 -3.36
C THR A 152 -2.42 5.67 -3.03
N ALA A 153 -3.68 5.32 -3.30
CA ALA A 153 -4.11 3.93 -3.25
C ALA A 153 -3.28 3.09 -4.24
N CYS A 154 -2.99 1.85 -3.84
CA CYS A 154 -2.27 0.92 -4.68
C CYS A 154 -3.09 0.48 -5.90
N LYS A 155 -2.43 -0.12 -6.90
CA LYS A 155 -3.10 -0.78 -8.00
C LYS A 155 -3.90 -2.00 -7.50
N PRO A 156 -4.94 -2.44 -8.22
CA PRO A 156 -5.74 -3.61 -7.82
C PRO A 156 -4.90 -4.86 -7.50
N ALA A 157 -3.85 -5.11 -8.26
CA ALA A 157 -2.92 -6.23 -8.05
C ALA A 157 -2.08 -6.11 -6.77
N ASP A 158 -1.92 -4.89 -6.25
CA ASP A 158 -1.09 -4.56 -5.08
C ASP A 158 -1.92 -4.26 -3.81
N GLY A 159 -3.19 -4.65 -3.79
CA GLY A 159 -4.11 -4.45 -2.65
C GLY A 159 -5.23 -3.43 -2.92
N GLY A 160 -5.15 -2.64 -3.99
CA GLY A 160 -6.18 -1.68 -4.40
C GLY A 160 -6.48 -0.65 -3.32
N SER A 161 -7.79 -0.44 -3.04
CA SER A 161 -8.25 0.50 -2.01
C SER A 161 -7.96 0.07 -0.56
N GLY A 162 -7.43 -1.15 -0.36
CA GLY A 162 -7.03 -1.67 0.95
C GLY A 162 -5.58 -1.38 1.32
N ALA A 163 -4.80 -0.82 0.40
CA ALA A 163 -3.40 -0.46 0.60
C ALA A 163 -3.08 0.90 -0.03
N MET A 164 -2.02 1.54 0.43
CA MET A 164 -1.53 2.79 -0.12
C MET A 164 0.00 2.80 -0.24
N ASP A 165 0.49 3.40 -1.31
CA ASP A 165 1.90 3.73 -1.47
C ASP A 165 2.14 5.15 -1.01
N VAL A 166 3.14 5.33 -0.15
CA VAL A 166 3.46 6.60 0.52
C VAL A 166 4.87 7.02 0.13
N LEU A 167 4.97 8.24 -0.39
CA LEU A 167 6.24 8.88 -0.72
C LEU A 167 6.71 9.71 0.47
N LEU A 168 7.93 9.44 0.94
CA LEU A 168 8.57 10.14 2.04
C LEU A 168 9.53 11.22 1.54
N LYS A 169 9.81 12.20 2.40
CA LYS A 169 10.86 13.19 2.11
C LYS A 169 12.21 12.50 2.11
N SER A 170 13.00 12.77 1.09
CA SER A 170 14.43 12.43 1.10
C SER A 170 15.13 13.33 2.14
N THR A 171 15.85 12.71 3.05
CA THR A 171 16.68 13.41 4.05
C THR A 171 18.07 13.60 3.49
#